data_0cacfb18534cd74683255a47a8c56e04
#
_entry.id   0cacfb18534cd74683255a47a8c56e04
#
_cell.length_a   1.000
_cell.length_b   1.000
_cell.length_c   1.000
_cell.angle_alpha   90.00
_cell.angle_beta   90.00
_cell.angle_gamma   90.00
#
_symmetry.space_group_name_H-M   'P 1'
#
loop_
_entity.id
_entity.type
_entity.pdbx_description
1 polymer ?
#
loop_
_entity_poly.entity_id
_entity_poly.type
_entity_poly.pdbx_seq_one_letter_code
_entity_poly.pdbx_strand_id
1 'polypeptide(L)'
;HHRLVGSEMCIRDSTQTLNGWRKLRKANFTVHFFRALTMALALFFGYTGFYRLPMVTMYSIVFLIPLMITIGSVFFLGEVVRWKRFTAILIGFIGAIISINPFGTEYDNYIFLALFCPIFASASYLIVRKYGFKENLFSFLIYGKILMLVLTGVFALFIFKPVSLDHLMLNGAAGLMRGIATIFVVNAARHLPGAIFGSILYVQIFGGVLVGYFVFSEIPTLNNYIGNIIIIGAGLYLSL
;
A
#
# COMPACT_ATOMS: atom_id res chain seq x y z
N HIS A 1 -9.15 4.98 -36.04
CA HIS A 1 -8.82 6.10 -35.14
C HIS A 1 -8.43 5.73 -33.71
N HIS A 2 -8.77 4.55 -33.21
CA HIS A 2 -8.43 4.15 -31.82
C HIS A 2 -6.97 3.64 -31.59
N ARG A 3 -6.24 3.34 -32.65
CA ARG A 3 -4.83 2.85 -32.51
C ARG A 3 -3.77 3.96 -32.40
N LEU A 4 -4.07 5.17 -32.84
CA LEU A 4 -3.12 6.31 -32.80
C LEU A 4 -3.08 6.99 -31.42
N VAL A 5 -4.16 6.93 -30.63
CA VAL A 5 -4.23 7.55 -29.29
C VAL A 5 -3.28 6.88 -28.30
N GLY A 6 -3.04 5.58 -28.41
CA GLY A 6 -2.12 4.84 -27.53
C GLY A 6 -0.64 5.19 -27.76
N SER A 7 -0.24 5.41 -29.00
CA SER A 7 1.16 5.73 -29.36
C SER A 7 1.52 7.18 -28.99
N GLU A 8 0.60 8.12 -29.17
CA GLU A 8 0.81 9.53 -28.77
C GLU A 8 0.86 9.70 -27.25
N MET A 9 0.10 8.89 -26.50
CA MET A 9 0.19 8.87 -25.03
C MET A 9 1.53 8.37 -24.53
N CYS A 10 2.09 7.31 -25.13
CA CYS A 10 3.41 6.78 -24.77
C CYS A 10 4.54 7.76 -25.11
N ILE A 11 4.48 8.45 -26.26
CA ILE A 11 5.51 9.43 -26.67
C ILE A 11 5.41 10.68 -25.79
N ARG A 12 4.20 11.09 -25.40
CA ARG A 12 3.98 12.22 -24.50
C ARG A 12 4.49 11.95 -23.09
N ASP A 13 4.44 10.72 -22.59
CA ASP A 13 5.02 10.33 -21.31
C ASP A 13 6.57 10.27 -21.36
N SER A 14 7.16 9.80 -22.46
CA SER A 14 8.63 9.75 -22.61
C SER A 14 9.25 11.15 -22.77
N THR A 15 8.61 12.07 -23.45
CA THR A 15 9.05 13.49 -23.54
C THR A 15 8.83 14.25 -22.22
N GLN A 16 7.90 13.81 -21.36
CA GLN A 16 7.72 14.35 -20.03
C GLN A 16 8.86 13.98 -19.07
N THR A 17 9.57 12.89 -19.28
CA THR A 17 10.73 12.50 -18.45
C THR A 17 11.94 13.41 -18.69
N LEU A 18 12.17 13.89 -19.89
CA LEU A 18 13.31 14.77 -20.24
C LEU A 18 13.16 16.21 -19.68
N ASN A 19 11.94 16.67 -19.44
CA ASN A 19 11.65 17.97 -18.84
C ASN A 19 11.27 17.88 -17.34
N GLY A 20 11.52 16.76 -16.69
CA GLY A 20 11.10 16.45 -15.33
C GLY A 20 11.54 17.49 -14.29
N TRP A 21 12.78 17.96 -14.38
CA TRP A 21 13.34 18.91 -13.43
C TRP A 21 12.69 20.31 -13.46
N ARG A 22 12.25 20.78 -14.63
CA ARG A 22 11.52 22.06 -14.76
C ARG A 22 10.09 21.98 -14.19
N LYS A 23 9.47 20.79 -14.22
CA LYS A 23 8.11 20.56 -13.71
C LYS A 23 8.07 20.33 -12.19
N LEU A 24 9.19 19.96 -11.55
CA LEU A 24 9.29 19.87 -10.09
C LEU A 24 8.97 21.20 -9.41
N ARG A 25 9.35 22.33 -10.00
CA ARG A 25 9.11 23.68 -9.45
C ARG A 25 7.62 24.07 -9.32
N LYS A 26 6.71 23.38 -10.03
CA LYS A 26 5.25 23.65 -10.02
C LYS A 26 4.45 22.64 -9.19
N ALA A 27 5.13 21.72 -8.50
CA ALA A 27 4.46 20.69 -7.70
C ALA A 27 3.81 21.31 -6.46
N ASN A 28 2.61 20.83 -6.14
CA ASN A 28 1.91 21.25 -4.94
C ASN A 28 2.52 20.57 -3.70
N PHE A 29 3.38 21.27 -2.98
CA PHE A 29 4.07 20.77 -1.80
C PHE A 29 3.12 20.17 -0.76
N THR A 30 1.97 20.79 -0.54
CA THR A 30 0.97 20.33 0.43
C THR A 30 0.49 18.90 0.13
N VAL A 31 0.20 18.60 -1.15
CA VAL A 31 -0.22 17.27 -1.58
C VAL A 31 0.86 16.24 -1.31
N HIS A 32 2.12 16.56 -1.65
CA HIS A 32 3.25 15.66 -1.44
C HIS A 32 3.57 15.47 0.03
N PHE A 33 3.44 16.53 0.85
CA PHE A 33 3.63 16.46 2.30
C PHE A 33 2.61 15.53 2.96
N PHE A 34 1.31 15.73 2.71
CA PHE A 34 0.28 14.85 3.30
C PHE A 34 0.40 13.39 2.82
N ARG A 35 0.76 13.19 1.57
CA ARG A 35 1.04 11.84 1.06
C ARG A 35 2.23 11.19 1.76
N ALA A 36 3.33 11.92 1.92
CA ALA A 36 4.51 11.40 2.60
C ALA A 36 4.22 11.13 4.09
N LEU A 37 3.50 12.03 4.75
CA LEU A 37 3.11 11.89 6.14
C LEU A 37 2.22 10.64 6.34
N THR A 38 1.17 10.49 5.54
CA THR A 38 0.29 9.31 5.64
C THR A 38 1.07 8.02 5.37
N MET A 39 1.98 8.02 4.39
CA MET A 39 2.80 6.84 4.12
C MET A 39 3.83 6.56 5.23
N ALA A 40 4.42 7.60 5.84
CA ALA A 40 5.33 7.45 6.98
C ALA A 40 4.61 6.86 8.20
N LEU A 41 3.40 7.36 8.50
CA LEU A 41 2.56 6.80 9.56
C LEU A 41 2.16 5.35 9.27
N ALA A 42 1.78 5.03 8.02
CA ALA A 42 1.49 3.66 7.63
C ALA A 42 2.69 2.72 7.86
N LEU A 43 3.89 3.17 7.53
CA LEU A 43 5.10 2.37 7.77
C LEU A 43 5.42 2.26 9.25
N PHE A 44 5.27 3.32 10.02
CA PHE A 44 5.49 3.29 11.47
C PHE A 44 4.59 2.23 12.14
N PHE A 45 3.29 2.29 11.90
CA PHE A 45 2.35 1.31 12.44
C PHE A 45 2.55 -0.09 11.83
N GLY A 46 2.88 -0.15 10.54
CA GLY A 46 3.19 -1.40 9.86
C GLY A 46 4.41 -2.10 10.43
N TYR A 47 5.52 -1.42 10.59
CA TYR A 47 6.74 -2.01 11.19
C TYR A 47 6.53 -2.38 12.65
N THR A 48 5.79 -1.58 13.42
CA THR A 48 5.45 -1.93 14.81
C THR A 48 4.62 -3.22 14.84
N GLY A 49 3.66 -3.36 13.91
CA GLY A 49 2.88 -4.59 13.77
C GLY A 49 3.74 -5.80 13.39
N PHE A 50 4.59 -5.70 12.35
CA PHE A 50 5.49 -6.79 11.95
C PHE A 50 6.51 -7.19 13.01
N TYR A 51 6.88 -6.27 13.90
CA TYR A 51 7.80 -6.57 15.00
C TYR A 51 7.12 -7.31 16.17
N ARG A 52 5.81 -7.11 16.37
CA ARG A 52 5.07 -7.59 17.55
C ARG A 52 4.08 -8.71 17.26
N LEU A 53 3.57 -8.77 16.03
CA LEU A 53 2.54 -9.73 15.65
C LEU A 53 3.12 -10.80 14.72
N PRO A 54 2.56 -12.02 14.73
CA PRO A 54 2.89 -13.04 13.74
C PRO A 54 2.70 -12.49 12.32
N MET A 55 3.57 -12.90 11.41
CA MET A 55 3.59 -12.37 10.05
C MET A 55 2.27 -12.57 9.33
N VAL A 56 1.67 -13.75 9.49
CA VAL A 56 0.37 -14.09 8.89
C VAL A 56 -0.72 -13.15 9.37
N THR A 57 -0.77 -12.85 10.68
CA THR A 57 -1.74 -11.91 11.26
C THR A 57 -1.53 -10.50 10.73
N MET A 58 -0.28 -10.05 10.65
CA MET A 58 0.02 -8.72 10.13
C MET A 58 -0.34 -8.59 8.64
N TYR A 59 -0.07 -9.62 7.82
CA TYR A 59 -0.54 -9.62 6.42
C TYR A 59 -2.06 -9.56 6.32
N SER A 60 -2.80 -10.26 7.19
CA SER A 60 -4.27 -10.17 7.21
C SER A 60 -4.75 -8.73 7.47
N ILE A 61 -4.06 -7.98 8.34
CA ILE A 61 -4.32 -6.56 8.57
C ILE A 61 -3.98 -5.73 7.32
N VAL A 62 -2.83 -5.97 6.69
CA VAL A 62 -2.41 -5.27 5.46
C VAL A 62 -3.42 -5.49 4.33
N PHE A 63 -4.09 -6.63 4.29
CA PHE A 63 -5.13 -6.94 3.30
C PHE A 63 -6.39 -6.10 3.43
N LEU A 64 -6.57 -5.36 4.52
CA LEU A 64 -7.60 -4.35 4.62
C LEU A 64 -7.32 -3.14 3.72
N ILE A 65 -6.09 -2.92 3.24
CA ILE A 65 -5.73 -1.77 2.38
C ILE A 65 -6.63 -1.67 1.14
N PRO A 66 -6.82 -2.73 0.32
CA PRO A 66 -7.68 -2.67 -0.85
C PRO A 66 -9.13 -2.31 -0.51
N LEU A 67 -9.64 -2.86 0.60
CA LEU A 67 -11.00 -2.57 1.07
C LEU A 67 -11.12 -1.10 1.47
N MET A 68 -10.16 -0.59 2.23
CA MET A 68 -10.10 0.82 2.65
C MET A 68 -9.95 1.77 1.46
N ILE A 69 -9.16 1.40 0.42
CA ILE A 69 -9.05 2.17 -0.81
C ILE A 69 -10.42 2.25 -1.50
N THR A 70 -11.14 1.13 -1.59
CA THR A 70 -12.45 1.10 -2.26
C THR A 70 -13.47 1.94 -1.48
N ILE A 71 -13.54 1.81 -0.16
CA ILE A 71 -14.39 2.62 0.70
C ILE A 71 -14.02 4.11 0.55
N GLY A 72 -12.74 4.42 0.69
CA GLY A 72 -12.25 5.80 0.59
C GLY A 72 -12.46 6.42 -0.79
N SER A 73 -12.45 5.63 -1.88
CA SER A 73 -12.73 6.14 -3.23
C SER A 73 -14.17 6.65 -3.38
N VAL A 74 -15.12 6.05 -2.68
CA VAL A 74 -16.50 6.56 -2.64
C VAL A 74 -16.57 7.91 -1.95
N PHE A 75 -16.02 8.01 -0.74
CA PHE A 75 -16.14 9.22 0.08
C PHE A 75 -15.28 10.39 -0.43
N PHE A 76 -14.05 10.12 -0.89
CA PHE A 76 -13.09 11.17 -1.24
C PHE A 76 -13.00 11.47 -2.74
N LEU A 77 -13.39 10.51 -3.59
CA LEU A 77 -13.31 10.64 -5.05
C LEU A 77 -14.69 10.69 -5.71
N GLY A 78 -15.78 10.42 -4.97
CA GLY A 78 -17.14 10.36 -5.50
C GLY A 78 -17.35 9.19 -6.48
N GLU A 79 -16.52 8.14 -6.38
CA GLU A 79 -16.71 6.95 -7.22
C GLU A 79 -17.99 6.21 -6.82
N VAL A 80 -18.82 5.85 -7.80
CA VAL A 80 -20.05 5.10 -7.54
C VAL A 80 -19.69 3.62 -7.33
N VAL A 81 -19.91 3.15 -6.12
CA VAL A 81 -19.76 1.72 -5.81
C VAL A 81 -21.10 1.02 -6.03
N ARG A 82 -21.16 0.11 -7.00
CA ARG A 82 -22.30 -0.76 -7.22
C ARG A 82 -22.47 -1.71 -6.04
N TRP A 83 -23.71 -2.17 -5.81
CA TRP A 83 -24.04 -3.10 -4.73
C TRP A 83 -23.11 -4.33 -4.65
N LYS A 84 -22.73 -4.88 -5.79
CA LYS A 84 -21.77 -5.99 -5.88
C LYS A 84 -20.42 -5.68 -5.18
N ARG A 85 -19.90 -4.46 -5.35
CA ARG A 85 -18.64 -4.04 -4.72
C ARG A 85 -18.80 -3.84 -3.21
N PHE A 86 -19.96 -3.32 -2.79
CA PHE A 86 -20.25 -3.15 -1.37
C PHE A 86 -20.32 -4.50 -0.65
N THR A 87 -20.98 -5.51 -1.22
CA THR A 87 -21.03 -6.86 -0.65
C THR A 87 -19.65 -7.51 -0.58
N ALA A 88 -18.83 -7.34 -1.62
CA ALA A 88 -17.44 -7.83 -1.59
C ALA A 88 -16.62 -7.20 -0.46
N ILE A 89 -16.77 -5.88 -0.22
CA ILE A 89 -16.10 -5.18 0.88
C ILE A 89 -16.52 -5.78 2.22
N LEU A 90 -17.81 -6.00 2.44
CA LEU A 90 -18.33 -6.58 3.68
C LEU A 90 -17.79 -8.00 3.89
N ILE A 91 -17.83 -8.84 2.87
CA ILE A 91 -17.31 -10.21 2.93
C ILE A 91 -15.81 -10.20 3.24
N GLY A 92 -15.03 -9.35 2.56
CA GLY A 92 -13.60 -9.22 2.82
C GLY A 92 -13.29 -8.73 4.22
N PHE A 93 -14.10 -7.81 4.77
CA PHE A 93 -13.96 -7.33 6.14
C PHE A 93 -14.25 -8.44 7.17
N ILE A 94 -15.30 -9.24 6.95
CA ILE A 94 -15.59 -10.42 7.78
C ILE A 94 -14.42 -11.42 7.71
N GLY A 95 -13.90 -11.69 6.53
CA GLY A 95 -12.72 -12.53 6.36
C GLY A 95 -11.51 -12.03 7.14
N ALA A 96 -11.28 -10.71 7.16
CA ALA A 96 -10.19 -10.12 7.94
C ALA A 96 -10.40 -10.30 9.45
N ILE A 97 -11.62 -10.09 9.97
CA ILE A 97 -11.93 -10.31 11.38
C ILE A 97 -11.69 -11.77 11.76
N ILE A 98 -12.13 -12.72 10.93
CA ILE A 98 -11.90 -14.16 11.16
C ILE A 98 -10.40 -14.47 11.20
N SER A 99 -9.64 -13.95 10.22
CA SER A 99 -8.21 -14.20 10.13
C SER A 99 -7.42 -13.61 11.28
N ILE A 100 -7.72 -12.38 11.69
CA ILE A 100 -7.04 -11.68 12.79
C ILE A 100 -7.41 -12.33 14.13
N ASN A 101 -8.61 -12.90 14.24
CA ASN A 101 -9.14 -13.49 15.46
C ASN A 101 -8.95 -12.59 16.70
N PRO A 102 -9.46 -11.34 16.71
CA PRO A 102 -9.17 -10.35 17.74
C PRO A 102 -9.70 -10.73 19.13
N PHE A 103 -10.58 -11.73 19.22
CA PHE A 103 -11.16 -12.25 20.45
C PHE A 103 -10.53 -13.56 20.92
N GLY A 104 -9.39 -13.96 20.31
CA GLY A 104 -8.63 -15.14 20.73
C GLY A 104 -8.00 -14.99 22.11
N THR A 105 -7.52 -16.10 22.64
CA THR A 105 -6.95 -16.18 23.99
C THR A 105 -5.64 -15.37 24.17
N GLU A 106 -4.95 -15.06 23.08
CA GLU A 106 -3.74 -14.21 23.06
C GLU A 106 -4.07 -12.86 22.44
N TYR A 107 -4.77 -12.02 23.21
CA TYR A 107 -5.10 -10.68 22.78
C TYR A 107 -3.89 -9.76 22.91
N ASP A 108 -3.31 -9.35 21.79
CA ASP A 108 -2.22 -8.37 21.77
C ASP A 108 -2.77 -6.98 21.42
N ASN A 109 -2.60 -6.02 22.34
CA ASN A 109 -2.98 -4.63 22.12
C ASN A 109 -2.35 -4.01 20.87
N TYR A 110 -1.25 -4.59 20.37
CA TYR A 110 -0.59 -4.14 19.15
C TYR A 110 -1.44 -4.38 17.88
N ILE A 111 -2.46 -5.25 17.92
CA ILE A 111 -3.42 -5.42 16.82
C ILE A 111 -4.12 -4.09 16.51
N PHE A 112 -4.57 -3.37 17.54
CA PHE A 112 -5.21 -2.06 17.34
C PHE A 112 -4.27 -1.03 16.72
N LEU A 113 -3.01 -1.00 17.18
CA LEU A 113 -2.02 -0.13 16.58
C LEU A 113 -1.74 -0.49 15.12
N ALA A 114 -1.67 -1.78 14.81
CA ALA A 114 -1.44 -2.27 13.46
C ALA A 114 -2.60 -1.92 12.50
N LEU A 115 -3.85 -1.83 13.00
CA LEU A 115 -5.01 -1.42 12.19
C LEU A 115 -4.92 0.02 11.64
N PHE A 116 -4.10 0.88 12.22
CA PHE A 116 -3.82 2.19 11.63
C PHE A 116 -2.98 2.12 10.35
N CYS A 117 -2.20 1.05 10.16
CA CYS A 117 -1.40 0.86 8.94
C CYS A 117 -2.25 0.89 7.65
N PRO A 118 -3.30 0.05 7.48
CA PRO A 118 -4.14 0.08 6.28
C PRO A 118 -4.89 1.39 6.10
N ILE A 119 -5.29 2.08 7.17
CA ILE A 119 -5.96 3.38 7.10
C ILE A 119 -5.03 4.42 6.47
N PHE A 120 -3.83 4.59 6.99
CA PHE A 120 -2.88 5.57 6.47
C PHE A 120 -2.32 5.19 5.10
N ALA A 121 -2.08 3.90 4.85
CA ALA A 121 -1.65 3.42 3.54
C ALA A 121 -2.70 3.71 2.47
N SER A 122 -3.97 3.39 2.72
CA SER A 122 -5.06 3.66 1.79
C SER A 122 -5.23 5.16 1.54
N ALA A 123 -5.13 5.99 2.58
CA ALA A 123 -5.17 7.44 2.44
C ALA A 123 -4.06 7.95 1.50
N SER A 124 -2.84 7.43 1.62
CA SER A 124 -1.73 7.79 0.72
C SER A 124 -2.04 7.43 -0.74
N TYR A 125 -2.61 6.26 -1.02
CA TYR A 125 -3.02 5.85 -2.38
C TYR A 125 -4.18 6.70 -2.92
N LEU A 126 -5.16 7.07 -2.09
CA LEU A 126 -6.27 7.95 -2.47
C LEU A 126 -5.79 9.37 -2.83
N ILE A 127 -4.78 9.90 -2.13
CA ILE A 127 -4.14 11.16 -2.48
C ILE A 127 -3.50 11.08 -3.87
N VAL A 128 -2.76 9.98 -4.16
CA VAL A 128 -2.18 9.74 -5.50
C VAL A 128 -3.26 9.67 -6.56
N ARG A 129 -4.37 8.98 -6.27
CA ARG A 129 -5.49 8.85 -7.20
C ARG A 129 -6.16 10.20 -7.49
N LYS A 130 -6.43 10.99 -6.44
CA LYS A 130 -7.12 12.28 -6.54
C LYS A 130 -6.33 13.34 -7.30
N TYR A 131 -5.03 13.39 -7.06
CA TYR A 131 -4.15 14.43 -7.60
C TYR A 131 -3.22 13.93 -8.71
N GLY A 132 -3.25 12.63 -9.02
CA GLY A 132 -2.30 11.99 -9.93
C GLY A 132 -2.28 12.56 -11.35
N PHE A 133 -3.42 13.02 -11.86
CA PHE A 133 -3.49 13.65 -13.19
C PHE A 133 -3.08 15.13 -13.18
N LYS A 134 -3.13 15.81 -12.02
CA LYS A 134 -2.74 17.21 -11.86
C LYS A 134 -1.24 17.36 -11.62
N GLU A 135 -0.62 16.34 -11.06
CA GLU A 135 0.78 16.31 -10.68
C GLU A 135 1.59 15.37 -11.58
N ASN A 136 2.87 15.70 -11.78
CA ASN A 136 3.78 14.84 -12.54
C ASN A 136 4.14 13.58 -11.71
N LEU A 137 4.29 12.43 -12.38
CA LEU A 137 4.78 11.20 -11.77
C LEU A 137 6.13 11.40 -11.05
N PHE A 138 7.04 12.15 -11.66
CA PHE A 138 8.33 12.50 -11.07
C PHE A 138 8.20 13.23 -9.73
N SER A 139 7.23 14.15 -9.61
CA SER A 139 6.97 14.87 -8.36
C SER A 139 6.52 13.91 -7.27
N PHE A 140 5.64 12.96 -7.58
CA PHE A 140 5.23 11.93 -6.61
C PHE A 140 6.38 11.04 -6.16
N LEU A 141 7.29 10.69 -7.06
CA LEU A 141 8.42 9.82 -6.73
C LEU A 141 9.47 10.58 -5.91
N ILE A 142 9.89 11.76 -6.35
CA ILE A 142 11.00 12.49 -5.72
C ILE A 142 10.56 13.13 -4.41
N TYR A 143 9.55 14.00 -4.43
CA TYR A 143 9.10 14.70 -3.20
C TYR A 143 8.61 13.72 -2.14
N GLY A 144 7.84 12.69 -2.55
CA GLY A 144 7.37 11.69 -1.62
C GLY A 144 8.50 10.92 -0.94
N LYS A 145 9.58 10.59 -1.68
CA LYS A 145 10.73 9.88 -1.10
C LYS A 145 11.63 10.79 -0.25
N ILE A 146 11.88 12.02 -0.69
CA ILE A 146 12.68 12.98 0.08
C ILE A 146 11.98 13.32 1.40
N LEU A 147 10.70 13.68 1.36
CA LEU A 147 9.93 13.99 2.56
C LEU A 147 9.86 12.77 3.50
N MET A 148 9.71 11.58 2.95
CA MET A 148 9.71 10.36 3.73
C MET A 148 11.08 10.09 4.36
N LEU A 149 12.18 10.30 3.63
CA LEU A 149 13.54 10.19 4.16
C LEU A 149 13.77 11.16 5.32
N VAL A 150 13.31 12.40 5.18
CA VAL A 150 13.41 13.41 6.26
C VAL A 150 12.60 12.99 7.48
N LEU A 151 11.32 12.60 7.29
CA LEU A 151 10.45 12.19 8.40
C LEU A 151 11.00 10.97 9.12
N THR A 152 11.38 9.92 8.37
CA THR A 152 11.92 8.69 8.97
C THR A 152 13.34 8.90 9.52
N GLY A 153 14.14 9.76 8.88
CA GLY A 153 15.49 10.11 9.34
C GLY A 153 15.48 10.81 10.70
N VAL A 154 14.54 11.72 10.92
CA VAL A 154 14.37 12.36 12.22
C VAL A 154 14.07 11.33 13.30
N PHE A 155 13.16 10.37 13.04
CA PHE A 155 12.89 9.27 13.97
C PHE A 155 14.11 8.38 14.20
N ALA A 156 14.89 8.11 13.15
CA ALA A 156 16.09 7.29 13.24
C ALA A 156 17.15 7.89 14.18
N LEU A 157 17.27 9.22 14.26
CA LEU A 157 18.22 9.88 15.16
C LEU A 157 17.96 9.55 16.64
N PHE A 158 16.70 9.29 17.02
CA PHE A 158 16.33 8.96 18.39
C PHE A 158 16.45 7.46 18.72
N ILE A 159 16.46 6.57 17.70
CA ILE A 159 16.39 5.11 17.89
C ILE A 159 17.57 4.43 17.19
N PHE A 160 18.60 5.18 16.82
CA PHE A 160 19.71 4.64 16.05
C PHE A 160 20.42 3.52 16.82
N LYS A 161 20.48 2.35 16.20
CA LYS A 161 21.32 1.24 16.63
C LYS A 161 22.29 0.91 15.50
N PRO A 162 23.57 0.67 15.81
CA PRO A 162 24.53 0.26 14.79
C PRO A 162 24.08 -1.05 14.15
N VAL A 163 24.08 -1.08 12.82
CA VAL A 163 23.63 -2.22 12.01
C VAL A 163 24.87 -2.86 11.39
N SER A 164 24.94 -4.20 11.37
CA SER A 164 26.04 -4.91 10.71
C SER A 164 26.03 -4.65 9.19
N LEU A 165 27.20 -4.80 8.57
CA LEU A 165 27.34 -4.55 7.12
C LEU A 165 26.40 -5.44 6.29
N ASP A 166 26.25 -6.71 6.68
CA ASP A 166 25.37 -7.66 5.99
C ASP A 166 23.90 -7.21 5.99
N HIS A 167 23.41 -6.75 7.15
CA HIS A 167 22.07 -6.19 7.25
C HIS A 167 21.92 -4.89 6.46
N LEU A 168 22.97 -4.08 6.37
CA LEU A 168 22.95 -2.87 5.57
C LEU A 168 22.85 -3.19 4.08
N MET A 169 23.62 -4.18 3.60
CA MET A 169 23.56 -4.64 2.19
C MET A 169 22.21 -5.23 1.85
N LEU A 170 21.64 -6.09 2.72
CA LEU A 170 20.32 -6.68 2.52
C LEU A 170 19.21 -5.61 2.48
N ASN A 171 19.23 -4.68 3.42
CA ASN A 171 18.28 -3.58 3.46
C ASN A 171 18.44 -2.64 2.26
N GLY A 172 19.67 -2.42 1.79
CA GLY A 172 19.96 -1.66 0.58
C GLY A 172 19.36 -2.30 -0.67
N ALA A 173 19.56 -3.61 -0.84
CA ALA A 173 18.98 -4.36 -1.96
C ALA A 173 17.43 -4.34 -1.91
N ALA A 174 16.84 -4.60 -0.75
CA ALA A 174 15.40 -4.52 -0.54
C ALA A 174 14.86 -3.11 -0.83
N GLY A 175 15.59 -2.07 -0.41
CA GLY A 175 15.26 -0.67 -0.69
C GLY A 175 15.26 -0.34 -2.17
N LEU A 176 16.23 -0.83 -2.96
CA LEU A 176 16.29 -0.67 -4.41
C LEU A 176 15.10 -1.36 -5.10
N MET A 177 14.83 -2.62 -4.75
CA MET A 177 13.67 -3.35 -5.30
C MET A 177 12.35 -2.64 -4.97
N ARG A 178 12.19 -2.17 -3.74
CA ARG A 178 11.02 -1.38 -3.33
C ARG A 178 10.93 -0.04 -4.05
N GLY A 179 12.06 0.59 -4.34
CA GLY A 179 12.13 1.81 -5.16
C GLY A 179 11.55 1.60 -6.54
N ILE A 180 12.01 0.56 -7.24
CA ILE A 180 11.52 0.16 -8.58
C ILE A 180 10.03 -0.18 -8.53
N ALA A 181 9.61 -1.03 -7.58
CA ALA A 181 8.21 -1.40 -7.41
C ALA A 181 7.30 -0.17 -7.17
N THR A 182 7.80 0.85 -6.44
CA THR A 182 7.04 2.08 -6.18
C THR A 182 6.67 2.83 -7.47
N ILE A 183 7.54 2.80 -8.50
CA ILE A 183 7.26 3.44 -9.80
C ILE A 183 6.01 2.83 -10.42
N PHE A 184 5.95 1.49 -10.48
CA PHE A 184 4.81 0.78 -11.03
C PHE A 184 3.53 1.00 -10.20
N VAL A 185 3.63 0.91 -8.88
CA VAL A 185 2.50 1.08 -7.96
C VAL A 185 1.93 2.50 -8.05
N VAL A 186 2.76 3.54 -8.03
CA VAL A 186 2.29 4.93 -8.15
C VAL A 186 1.68 5.18 -9.51
N ASN A 187 2.27 4.63 -10.58
CA ASN A 187 1.71 4.76 -11.93
C ASN A 187 0.35 4.06 -12.03
N ALA A 188 0.23 2.85 -11.52
CA ALA A 188 -1.04 2.12 -11.47
C ALA A 188 -2.11 2.87 -10.66
N ALA A 189 -1.75 3.38 -9.46
CA ALA A 189 -2.67 4.13 -8.61
C ALA A 189 -3.20 5.42 -9.26
N ARG A 190 -2.43 6.03 -10.18
CA ARG A 190 -2.87 7.22 -10.94
C ARG A 190 -3.92 6.91 -12.00
N HIS A 191 -3.78 5.78 -12.69
CA HIS A 191 -4.54 5.47 -13.89
C HIS A 191 -5.72 4.53 -13.64
N LEU A 192 -5.62 3.65 -12.64
CA LEU A 192 -6.65 2.65 -12.38
C LEU A 192 -7.73 3.17 -11.41
N PRO A 193 -9.00 2.82 -11.62
CA PRO A 193 -10.04 2.99 -10.61
C PRO A 193 -9.65 2.34 -9.29
N GLY A 194 -10.04 2.94 -8.15
CA GLY A 194 -9.63 2.48 -6.83
C GLY A 194 -9.95 1.01 -6.56
N ALA A 195 -11.12 0.54 -7.04
CA ALA A 195 -11.52 -0.86 -6.90
C ALA A 195 -10.61 -1.83 -7.68
N ILE A 196 -10.22 -1.49 -8.92
CA ILE A 196 -9.32 -2.33 -9.73
C ILE A 196 -7.91 -2.29 -9.14
N PHE A 197 -7.41 -1.12 -8.77
CA PHE A 197 -6.11 -0.98 -8.12
C PHE A 197 -6.05 -1.79 -6.81
N GLY A 198 -7.10 -1.69 -5.99
CA GLY A 198 -7.21 -2.48 -4.76
C GLY A 198 -7.17 -3.98 -5.02
N SER A 199 -7.89 -4.47 -6.04
CA SER A 199 -7.91 -5.90 -6.37
C SER A 199 -6.54 -6.44 -6.76
N ILE A 200 -5.73 -5.67 -7.48
CA ILE A 200 -4.36 -6.08 -7.86
C ILE A 200 -3.46 -6.23 -6.63
N LEU A 201 -3.68 -5.42 -5.59
CA LEU A 201 -2.88 -5.51 -4.36
C LEU A 201 -3.06 -6.83 -3.60
N TYR A 202 -4.14 -7.59 -3.85
CA TYR A 202 -4.31 -8.91 -3.24
C TYR A 202 -3.27 -9.94 -3.69
N VAL A 203 -2.59 -9.74 -4.81
CA VAL A 203 -1.49 -10.61 -5.25
C VAL A 203 -0.38 -10.72 -4.21
N GLN A 204 -0.15 -9.68 -3.40
CA GLN A 204 0.85 -9.72 -2.32
C GLN A 204 0.54 -10.76 -1.22
N ILE A 205 -0.72 -11.26 -1.12
CA ILE A 205 -1.09 -12.33 -0.17
C ILE A 205 -0.24 -13.57 -0.40
N PHE A 206 -0.13 -13.99 -1.66
CA PHE A 206 0.66 -15.17 -2.00
C PHE A 206 2.11 -15.02 -1.56
N GLY A 207 2.70 -13.83 -1.80
CA GLY A 207 4.05 -13.52 -1.33
C GLY A 207 4.16 -13.58 0.20
N GLY A 208 3.20 -13.01 0.92
CA GLY A 208 3.17 -13.00 2.38
C GLY A 208 3.09 -14.39 3.00
N VAL A 209 2.19 -15.25 2.50
CA VAL A 209 2.03 -16.63 3.00
C VAL A 209 3.29 -17.46 2.70
N LEU A 210 3.86 -17.34 1.49
CA LEU A 210 5.08 -18.06 1.11
C LEU A 210 6.26 -17.64 2.00
N VAL A 211 6.47 -16.35 2.21
CA VAL A 211 7.56 -15.86 3.06
C VAL A 211 7.33 -16.26 4.51
N GLY A 212 6.10 -16.16 5.05
CA GLY A 212 5.76 -16.61 6.40
C GLY A 212 6.11 -18.07 6.61
N TYR A 213 5.72 -18.93 5.67
CA TYR A 213 5.97 -20.37 5.76
C TYR A 213 7.45 -20.73 5.57
N PHE A 214 8.09 -20.29 4.47
CA PHE A 214 9.45 -20.72 4.13
C PHE A 214 10.57 -20.02 4.91
N VAL A 215 10.36 -18.75 5.27
CA VAL A 215 11.41 -17.95 5.92
C VAL A 215 11.24 -17.92 7.43
N PHE A 216 10.01 -17.80 7.91
CA PHE A 216 9.72 -17.67 9.33
C PHE A 216 9.21 -18.97 9.98
N SER A 217 8.99 -20.04 9.18
CA SER A 217 8.43 -21.32 9.66
C SER A 217 7.11 -21.15 10.41
N GLU A 218 6.35 -20.10 10.09
CA GLU A 218 5.04 -19.84 10.67
C GLU A 218 4.00 -20.76 10.01
N ILE A 219 3.32 -21.56 10.83
CA ILE A 219 2.19 -22.37 10.37
C ILE A 219 0.92 -21.54 10.60
N PRO A 220 0.21 -21.12 9.51
CA PRO A 220 -1.01 -20.37 9.66
C PRO A 220 -2.05 -21.15 10.46
N THR A 221 -2.77 -20.50 11.35
CA THR A 221 -3.89 -21.12 12.07
C THR A 221 -5.06 -21.38 11.13
N LEU A 222 -5.99 -22.25 11.54
CA LEU A 222 -7.21 -22.51 10.77
C LEU A 222 -7.99 -21.23 10.47
N ASN A 223 -8.05 -20.30 11.43
CA ASN A 223 -8.70 -19.00 11.27
C ASN A 223 -8.01 -18.14 10.20
N ASN A 224 -6.66 -18.18 10.14
CA ASN A 224 -5.92 -17.48 9.09
C ASN A 224 -6.23 -18.06 7.70
N TYR A 225 -6.30 -19.38 7.56
CA TYR A 225 -6.65 -20.02 6.27
C TYR A 225 -8.06 -19.63 5.82
N ILE A 226 -9.07 -19.79 6.69
CA ILE A 226 -10.46 -19.46 6.37
C ILE A 226 -10.59 -17.97 6.04
N GLY A 227 -10.07 -17.09 6.89
CA GLY A 227 -10.16 -15.65 6.70
C GLY A 227 -9.48 -15.19 5.42
N ASN A 228 -8.27 -15.68 5.12
CA ASN A 228 -7.53 -15.31 3.91
C ASN A 228 -8.20 -15.80 2.63
N ILE A 229 -8.79 -17.01 2.63
CA ILE A 229 -9.59 -17.51 1.49
C ILE A 229 -10.78 -16.59 1.23
N ILE A 230 -11.49 -16.17 2.28
CA ILE A 230 -12.61 -15.23 2.16
C ILE A 230 -12.14 -13.87 1.60
N ILE A 231 -11.02 -13.33 2.10
CA ILE A 231 -10.46 -12.04 1.62
C ILE A 231 -10.08 -12.14 0.13
N ILE A 232 -9.40 -13.22 -0.26
CA ILE A 232 -9.00 -13.45 -1.66
C ILE A 232 -10.24 -13.57 -2.54
N GLY A 233 -11.23 -14.37 -2.11
CA GLY A 233 -12.48 -14.54 -2.85
C GLY A 233 -13.23 -13.21 -3.03
N ALA A 234 -13.32 -12.40 -1.98
CA ALA A 234 -13.90 -11.06 -2.04
C ALA A 234 -13.14 -10.12 -2.99
N GLY A 235 -11.80 -10.17 -2.96
CA GLY A 235 -10.95 -9.38 -3.84
C GLY A 235 -11.07 -9.77 -5.32
N LEU A 236 -11.12 -11.05 -5.62
CA LEU A 236 -11.35 -11.54 -6.97
C LEU A 236 -12.75 -11.16 -7.49
N TYR A 237 -13.77 -11.29 -6.65
CA TYR A 237 -15.12 -10.86 -6.99
C TYR A 237 -15.22 -9.36 -7.27
N LEU A 238 -14.41 -8.54 -6.59
CA LEU A 238 -14.30 -7.09 -6.87
C LEU A 238 -13.71 -6.78 -8.25
N SER A 239 -12.87 -7.66 -8.79
CA SER A 239 -12.21 -7.48 -10.09
C SER A 239 -13.11 -7.85 -11.27
N LEU A 240 -14.16 -8.66 -11.03
CA LEU A 240 -15.18 -9.06 -12.02
C LEU A 240 -16.31 -8.04 -12.12
#